data_ae17d0c78cc1512d085a9b3a7e5486c1
#
_entry.id   ae17d0c78cc1512d085a9b3a7e5486c1
#
_cell.length_a   1.000
_cell.length_b   1.000
_cell.length_c   1.000
_cell.angle_alpha   90.00
_cell.angle_beta   90.00
_cell.angle_gamma   90.00
#
_symmetry.space_group_name_H-M   'P 1'
#
loop_
_entity.id
_entity.type
_entity.pdbx_description
1 polymer ?
#
loop_
_entity_poly.entity_id
_entity_poly.type
_entity_poly.pdbx_seq_one_letter_code
_entity_poly.pdbx_strand_id
1 'polypeptide(L)'
;MLTHNSTIKSFFLDGRAGRLEALLNAGAEPATHAAVVCHPHPLFGGTLHNKVVFHTMKALNSFGFPVLRFNFRGTGLSQGEHDHGIGEVDDVRAAFDWLDNELHLPLIFAGFSFGAAVGLRAACADSRVKAAISVGTPVVPVAADTELPRTYTFDFLHDCAKPKLFVSGARDQFGPRTKLEALVRSLPEPKKLVVIEGADHFFEGRLRELREAIETWVKEAVSSPPSAIS
;
A
#
# COMPACT_ATOMS: atom_id res chain seq x y z
N MET A 1 -16.53 -8.52 -24.33
CA MET A 1 -16.15 -7.29 -23.60
C MET A 1 -16.97 -7.26 -22.33
N LEU A 2 -16.37 -7.60 -21.19
CA LEU A 2 -17.04 -7.48 -19.89
C LEU A 2 -17.01 -5.98 -19.51
N THR A 3 -18.15 -5.34 -19.52
CA THR A 3 -18.30 -3.97 -19.01
C THR A 3 -18.07 -4.01 -17.50
N HIS A 4 -16.87 -3.66 -17.05
CA HIS A 4 -16.58 -3.45 -15.65
C HIS A 4 -17.34 -2.20 -15.21
N ASN A 5 -18.55 -2.40 -14.70
CA ASN A 5 -19.29 -1.37 -13.99
C ASN A 5 -18.57 -1.22 -12.62
N SER A 6 -17.54 -0.38 -12.56
CA SER A 6 -16.77 -0.16 -11.33
C SER A 6 -17.60 0.69 -10.36
N THR A 7 -18.51 0.04 -9.64
CA THR A 7 -19.27 0.69 -8.58
C THR A 7 -18.31 1.12 -7.47
N ILE A 8 -18.32 2.41 -7.13
CA ILE A 8 -17.57 2.94 -5.99
C ILE A 8 -18.57 3.13 -4.84
N LYS A 9 -18.28 2.53 -3.70
CA LYS A 9 -19.06 2.68 -2.47
C LYS A 9 -18.28 3.56 -1.49
N SER A 10 -18.92 4.65 -1.03
CA SER A 10 -18.39 5.54 0.02
C SER A 10 -19.03 5.18 1.35
N PHE A 11 -18.23 5.09 2.42
CA PHE A 11 -18.69 4.74 3.75
C PHE A 11 -17.64 5.11 4.81
N PHE A 12 -17.88 4.75 6.06
CA PHE A 12 -16.91 4.90 7.15
C PHE A 12 -16.55 3.54 7.74
N LEU A 13 -15.26 3.35 8.02
CA LEU A 13 -14.75 2.24 8.83
C LEU A 13 -14.77 2.66 10.30
N ASP A 14 -14.97 1.69 11.20
CA ASP A 14 -14.78 1.90 12.64
C ASP A 14 -13.31 1.68 12.99
N GLY A 15 -12.59 2.76 13.23
CA GLY A 15 -11.19 2.76 13.68
C GLY A 15 -11.08 3.04 15.17
N ARG A 16 -9.92 2.75 15.78
CA ARG A 16 -9.68 2.99 17.22
C ARG A 16 -9.74 4.48 17.61
N ALA A 17 -9.37 5.37 16.71
CA ALA A 17 -9.42 6.83 16.93
C ALA A 17 -10.75 7.46 16.48
N GLY A 18 -11.74 6.66 16.08
CA GLY A 18 -13.00 7.09 15.53
C GLY A 18 -13.21 6.61 14.10
N ARG A 19 -14.26 7.10 13.44
CA ARG A 19 -14.62 6.68 12.09
C ARG A 19 -13.61 7.17 11.05
N LEU A 20 -13.26 6.31 10.11
CA LEU A 20 -12.33 6.58 9.02
C LEU A 20 -13.09 6.62 7.69
N GLU A 21 -12.96 7.70 6.94
CA GLU A 21 -13.53 7.86 5.61
C GLU A 21 -12.93 6.85 4.62
N ALA A 22 -13.78 6.12 3.90
CA ALA A 22 -13.35 5.04 3.02
C ALA A 22 -14.10 4.97 1.70
N LEU A 23 -13.42 4.48 0.67
CA LEU A 23 -13.94 4.18 -0.65
C LEU A 23 -13.61 2.74 -1.03
N LEU A 24 -14.61 1.94 -1.35
CA LEU A 24 -14.44 0.63 -1.96
C LEU A 24 -14.69 0.71 -3.46
N ASN A 25 -13.69 0.40 -4.26
CA ASN A 25 -13.88 0.08 -5.66
C ASN A 25 -14.27 -1.39 -5.77
N ALA A 26 -15.46 -1.69 -6.27
CA ALA A 26 -15.90 -3.05 -6.43
C ALA A 26 -14.98 -3.86 -7.36
N GLY A 27 -14.84 -5.13 -7.06
CA GLY A 27 -14.13 -6.09 -7.90
C GLY A 27 -15.06 -6.76 -8.91
N ALA A 28 -14.53 -7.80 -9.56
CA ALA A 28 -15.33 -8.74 -10.37
C ALA A 28 -15.74 -9.94 -9.51
N GLU A 29 -16.81 -10.60 -9.89
CA GLU A 29 -17.27 -11.84 -9.25
C GLU A 29 -16.95 -13.06 -10.13
N PRO A 30 -16.31 -14.10 -9.58
CA PRO A 30 -15.75 -14.18 -8.24
C PRO A 30 -14.38 -13.51 -8.14
N ALA A 31 -14.14 -12.75 -7.07
CA ALA A 31 -12.82 -12.19 -6.77
C ALA A 31 -11.97 -13.22 -6.02
N THR A 32 -10.67 -13.29 -6.32
CA THR A 32 -9.72 -14.20 -5.63
C THR A 32 -9.03 -13.57 -4.43
N HIS A 33 -8.91 -12.25 -4.40
CA HIS A 33 -8.28 -11.45 -3.35
C HIS A 33 -9.04 -10.15 -3.16
N ALA A 34 -8.84 -9.51 -2.01
CA ALA A 34 -9.21 -8.11 -1.78
C ALA A 34 -7.95 -7.30 -1.47
N ALA A 35 -7.97 -6.00 -1.69
CA ALA A 35 -6.79 -5.18 -1.47
C ALA A 35 -7.09 -3.91 -0.67
N VAL A 36 -6.10 -3.44 0.10
CA VAL A 36 -6.07 -2.11 0.73
C VAL A 36 -4.99 -1.28 0.10
N VAL A 37 -5.27 0.01 -0.15
CA VAL A 37 -4.26 0.98 -0.61
C VAL A 37 -4.21 2.17 0.33
N CYS A 38 -3.08 2.36 1.02
CA CYS A 38 -2.84 3.44 1.97
C CYS A 38 -2.19 4.66 1.32
N HIS A 39 -2.65 5.86 1.70
CA HIS A 39 -2.20 7.13 1.13
C HIS A 39 -0.90 7.67 1.76
N PRO A 40 -0.22 8.65 1.11
CA PRO A 40 1.00 9.26 1.64
C PRO A 40 0.71 10.15 2.84
N HIS A 41 1.74 10.86 3.33
CA HIS A 41 1.72 11.57 4.60
C HIS A 41 0.56 12.55 4.73
N PRO A 42 -0.29 12.40 5.78
CA PRO A 42 -1.47 13.23 6.01
C PRO A 42 -1.17 14.72 6.03
N LEU A 43 -0.16 15.13 6.80
CA LEU A 43 0.19 16.55 6.99
C LEU A 43 0.77 17.22 5.74
N PHE A 44 1.08 16.44 4.67
CA PHE A 44 1.53 16.96 3.36
C PHE A 44 0.47 16.80 2.28
N GLY A 45 -0.80 16.85 2.65
CA GLY A 45 -1.92 16.77 1.72
C GLY A 45 -2.18 15.36 1.18
N GLY A 46 -1.64 14.33 1.84
CA GLY A 46 -1.94 12.93 1.53
C GLY A 46 -3.40 12.62 1.83
N THR A 47 -4.10 12.02 0.85
CA THR A 47 -5.47 11.54 0.99
C THR A 47 -5.69 10.29 0.13
N LEU A 48 -6.79 9.59 0.36
CA LEU A 48 -7.24 8.45 -0.46
C LEU A 48 -7.45 8.80 -1.95
N HIS A 49 -7.49 10.10 -2.29
CA HIS A 49 -7.62 10.60 -3.67
C HIS A 49 -6.27 10.87 -4.35
N ASN A 50 -5.15 10.70 -3.64
CA ASN A 50 -3.82 10.91 -4.23
C ASN A 50 -3.66 10.11 -5.54
N LYS A 51 -3.03 10.73 -6.57
CA LYS A 51 -2.90 10.13 -7.91
C LYS A 51 -2.14 8.80 -7.90
N VAL A 52 -1.09 8.66 -7.09
CA VAL A 52 -0.33 7.41 -6.96
C VAL A 52 -1.20 6.32 -6.34
N VAL A 53 -1.96 6.65 -5.28
CA VAL A 53 -2.95 5.76 -4.64
C VAL A 53 -4.00 5.31 -5.65
N PHE A 54 -4.53 6.24 -6.44
CA PHE A 54 -5.52 5.93 -7.47
C PHE A 54 -4.99 4.99 -8.55
N HIS A 55 -3.76 5.22 -9.04
CA HIS A 55 -3.14 4.34 -10.04
C HIS A 55 -2.78 2.97 -9.48
N THR A 56 -2.32 2.89 -8.21
CA THR A 56 -2.10 1.62 -7.50
C THR A 56 -3.41 0.85 -7.34
N MET A 57 -4.49 1.53 -6.93
CA MET A 57 -5.82 0.93 -6.88
C MET A 57 -6.25 0.39 -8.24
N LYS A 58 -6.08 1.17 -9.32
CA LYS A 58 -6.44 0.73 -10.68
C LYS A 58 -5.68 -0.51 -11.13
N ALA A 59 -4.38 -0.61 -10.79
CA ALA A 59 -3.58 -1.78 -11.09
C ALA A 59 -4.15 -3.04 -10.42
N LEU A 60 -4.49 -2.97 -9.13
CA LEU A 60 -5.06 -4.10 -8.38
C LEU A 60 -6.49 -4.43 -8.84
N ASN A 61 -7.32 -3.40 -9.07
CA ASN A 61 -8.70 -3.59 -9.51
C ASN A 61 -8.80 -4.19 -10.93
N SER A 62 -7.77 -4.03 -11.78
CA SER A 62 -7.73 -4.65 -13.13
C SER A 62 -7.70 -6.18 -13.09
N PHE A 63 -7.35 -6.79 -11.95
CA PHE A 63 -7.43 -8.24 -11.70
C PHE A 63 -8.80 -8.67 -11.16
N GLY A 64 -9.76 -7.77 -11.09
CA GLY A 64 -11.06 -8.04 -10.49
C GLY A 64 -11.05 -7.98 -8.96
N PHE A 65 -9.99 -7.53 -8.32
CA PHE A 65 -9.96 -7.41 -6.86
C PHE A 65 -10.78 -6.22 -6.40
N PRO A 66 -11.67 -6.35 -5.41
CA PRO A 66 -12.22 -5.21 -4.70
C PRO A 66 -11.08 -4.49 -3.96
N VAL A 67 -11.02 -3.16 -4.09
CA VAL A 67 -9.92 -2.37 -3.53
C VAL A 67 -10.47 -1.28 -2.61
N LEU A 68 -10.08 -1.36 -1.35
CA LEU A 68 -10.38 -0.38 -0.32
C LEU A 68 -9.29 0.68 -0.26
N ARG A 69 -9.69 1.95 -0.26
CA ARG A 69 -8.85 3.11 0.07
C ARG A 69 -9.52 3.86 1.20
N PHE A 70 -8.77 4.35 2.14
CA PHE A 70 -9.30 5.11 3.27
C PHE A 70 -8.39 6.28 3.61
N ASN A 71 -8.94 7.27 4.30
CA ASN A 71 -8.17 8.36 4.91
C ASN A 71 -7.75 7.97 6.31
N PHE A 72 -6.45 8.09 6.61
CA PHE A 72 -5.93 7.95 7.96
C PHE A 72 -6.61 8.92 8.93
N ARG A 73 -6.55 8.62 10.22
CA ARG A 73 -7.03 9.50 11.30
C ARG A 73 -6.60 10.95 11.09
N GLY A 74 -7.48 11.90 11.38
CA GLY A 74 -7.22 13.33 11.21
C GLY A 74 -7.15 13.80 9.76
N THR A 75 -7.51 12.98 8.75
CA THR A 75 -7.45 13.32 7.34
C THR A 75 -8.84 13.32 6.71
N GLY A 76 -9.17 14.35 5.93
CA GLY A 76 -10.48 14.45 5.25
C GLY A 76 -11.63 14.41 6.25
N LEU A 77 -12.56 13.44 6.07
CA LEU A 77 -13.68 13.22 6.99
C LEU A 77 -13.38 12.19 8.10
N SER A 78 -12.16 11.67 8.16
CA SER A 78 -11.73 10.76 9.22
C SER A 78 -11.59 11.49 10.55
N GLN A 79 -12.08 10.87 11.61
CA GLN A 79 -11.97 11.35 12.98
C GLN A 79 -10.56 11.08 13.56
N GLY A 80 -10.33 11.59 14.77
CA GLY A 80 -9.05 11.48 15.45
C GLY A 80 -8.03 12.50 14.99
N GLU A 81 -6.78 12.31 15.39
CA GLU A 81 -5.66 13.19 15.09
C GLU A 81 -4.48 12.36 14.59
N HIS A 82 -3.63 12.96 13.76
CA HIS A 82 -2.40 12.34 13.28
C HIS A 82 -1.51 11.93 14.45
N ASP A 83 -1.15 10.64 14.51
CA ASP A 83 -0.34 10.07 15.60
C ASP A 83 1.03 9.58 15.10
N HIS A 84 1.60 10.35 14.19
CA HIS A 84 2.98 10.20 13.74
C HIS A 84 3.38 8.78 13.28
N GLY A 85 2.46 8.01 12.72
CA GLY A 85 2.69 6.66 12.22
C GLY A 85 2.62 5.57 13.28
N ILE A 86 2.21 5.90 14.52
CA ILE A 86 1.98 4.93 15.59
C ILE A 86 0.54 4.42 15.52
N GLY A 87 -0.42 5.30 15.75
CA GLY A 87 -1.84 4.95 15.71
C GLY A 87 -2.36 4.62 14.32
N GLU A 88 -1.73 5.16 13.27
CA GLU A 88 -2.11 4.86 11.89
C GLU A 88 -1.90 3.37 11.51
N VAL A 89 -1.06 2.64 12.25
CA VAL A 89 -0.96 1.17 12.13
C VAL A 89 -2.31 0.50 12.49
N ASP A 90 -3.01 1.02 13.50
CA ASP A 90 -4.33 0.49 13.88
C ASP A 90 -5.41 0.85 12.86
N ASP A 91 -5.28 2.00 12.17
CA ASP A 91 -6.19 2.36 11.08
C ASP A 91 -6.07 1.36 9.91
N VAL A 92 -4.85 0.93 9.58
CA VAL A 92 -4.62 -0.12 8.57
C VAL A 92 -5.23 -1.45 9.01
N ARG A 93 -5.08 -1.82 10.29
CA ARG A 93 -5.70 -3.04 10.84
C ARG A 93 -7.21 -2.99 10.75
N ALA A 94 -7.84 -1.85 11.07
CA ALA A 94 -9.28 -1.67 10.92
C ALA A 94 -9.75 -1.86 9.47
N ALA A 95 -8.95 -1.43 8.49
CA ALA A 95 -9.24 -1.66 7.08
C ALA A 95 -9.13 -3.16 6.71
N PHE A 96 -8.15 -3.89 7.26
CA PHE A 96 -8.05 -5.35 7.07
C PHE A 96 -9.22 -6.07 7.72
N ASP A 97 -9.59 -5.69 8.93
CA ASP A 97 -10.72 -6.29 9.67
C ASP A 97 -12.02 -6.11 8.91
N TRP A 98 -12.26 -4.91 8.37
CA TRP A 98 -13.44 -4.64 7.58
C TRP A 98 -13.50 -5.50 6.29
N LEU A 99 -12.39 -5.58 5.53
CA LEU A 99 -12.36 -6.41 4.32
C LEU A 99 -12.56 -7.90 4.61
N ASP A 100 -11.97 -8.39 5.69
CA ASP A 100 -12.10 -9.79 6.09
C ASP A 100 -13.56 -10.11 6.49
N ASN A 101 -14.18 -9.23 7.28
CA ASN A 101 -15.57 -9.40 7.72
C ASN A 101 -16.57 -9.33 6.57
N GLU A 102 -16.35 -8.47 5.59
CA GLU A 102 -17.28 -8.25 4.48
C GLU A 102 -17.10 -9.23 3.31
N LEU A 103 -15.85 -9.63 3.04
CA LEU A 103 -15.51 -10.33 1.81
C LEU A 103 -14.93 -11.73 2.02
N HIS A 104 -14.34 -12.02 3.17
CA HIS A 104 -13.69 -13.29 3.51
C HIS A 104 -12.66 -13.75 2.46
N LEU A 105 -11.89 -12.79 1.90
CA LEU A 105 -10.88 -13.03 0.87
C LEU A 105 -9.47 -12.85 1.43
N PRO A 106 -8.46 -13.57 0.90
CA PRO A 106 -7.07 -13.26 1.18
C PRO A 106 -6.74 -11.82 0.76
N LEU A 107 -5.94 -11.12 1.58
CA LEU A 107 -5.69 -9.69 1.41
C LEU A 107 -4.35 -9.41 0.73
N ILE A 108 -4.34 -8.35 -0.08
CA ILE A 108 -3.13 -7.73 -0.62
C ILE A 108 -3.03 -6.33 -0.02
N PHE A 109 -1.90 -6.03 0.59
CA PHE A 109 -1.59 -4.69 1.05
C PHE A 109 -0.85 -3.91 -0.03
N ALA A 110 -1.20 -2.64 -0.21
CA ALA A 110 -0.39 -1.66 -0.94
C ALA A 110 -0.36 -0.33 -0.19
N GLY A 111 0.75 0.39 -0.26
CA GLY A 111 0.86 1.71 0.35
C GLY A 111 1.83 2.61 -0.41
N PHE A 112 1.58 3.92 -0.36
CA PHE A 112 2.46 4.93 -0.93
C PHE A 112 3.13 5.75 0.17
N SER A 113 4.46 5.89 0.12
CA SER A 113 5.24 6.75 1.00
C SER A 113 4.99 6.46 2.49
N PHE A 114 4.46 7.40 3.25
CA PHE A 114 4.01 7.20 4.63
C PHE A 114 3.11 5.97 4.78
N GLY A 115 2.10 5.85 3.91
CA GLY A 115 1.20 4.69 3.92
C GLY A 115 1.91 3.37 3.66
N ALA A 116 3.01 3.37 2.89
CA ALA A 116 3.85 2.19 2.73
C ALA A 116 4.60 1.85 4.03
N ALA A 117 5.24 2.84 4.65
CA ALA A 117 6.02 2.62 5.87
C ALA A 117 5.17 2.11 7.04
N VAL A 118 4.01 2.75 7.26
CA VAL A 118 3.07 2.39 8.32
C VAL A 118 2.38 1.07 8.04
N GLY A 119 1.86 0.92 6.82
CA GLY A 119 1.04 -0.23 6.47
C GLY A 119 1.83 -1.52 6.31
N LEU A 120 3.09 -1.49 5.86
CA LEU A 120 3.94 -2.68 5.84
C LEU A 120 4.08 -3.31 7.23
N ARG A 121 4.15 -2.51 8.30
CA ARG A 121 4.22 -3.01 9.67
C ARG A 121 2.96 -3.81 10.05
N ALA A 122 1.78 -3.30 9.71
CA ALA A 122 0.53 -4.03 9.90
C ALA A 122 0.45 -5.28 9.00
N ALA A 123 0.78 -5.12 7.72
CA ALA A 123 0.68 -6.18 6.71
C ALA A 123 1.59 -7.37 6.98
N CYS A 124 2.83 -7.15 7.43
CA CYS A 124 3.75 -8.25 7.75
C CYS A 124 3.28 -9.08 8.95
N ALA A 125 2.65 -8.44 9.93
CA ALA A 125 2.15 -9.10 11.14
C ALA A 125 0.81 -9.82 10.96
N ASP A 126 0.02 -9.50 9.92
CA ASP A 126 -1.34 -10.02 9.73
C ASP A 126 -1.34 -11.23 8.79
N SER A 127 -1.74 -12.41 9.28
CA SER A 127 -1.75 -13.66 8.50
C SER A 127 -2.72 -13.67 7.32
N ARG A 128 -3.74 -12.81 7.33
CA ARG A 128 -4.71 -12.64 6.24
C ARG A 128 -4.09 -11.98 5.02
N VAL A 129 -3.07 -11.13 5.23
CA VAL A 129 -2.32 -10.48 4.15
C VAL A 129 -1.36 -11.49 3.52
N LYS A 130 -1.50 -11.75 2.23
CA LYS A 130 -0.71 -12.73 1.48
C LYS A 130 0.41 -12.10 0.67
N ALA A 131 0.32 -10.82 0.35
CA ALA A 131 1.33 -10.12 -0.42
C ALA A 131 1.34 -8.61 -0.06
N ALA A 132 2.49 -7.94 -0.21
CA ALA A 132 2.65 -6.53 0.12
C ALA A 132 3.32 -5.74 -1.01
N ILE A 133 2.83 -4.54 -1.27
CA ILE A 133 3.35 -3.61 -2.28
C ILE A 133 3.70 -2.29 -1.61
N SER A 134 4.96 -1.89 -1.71
CA SER A 134 5.48 -0.62 -1.20
C SER A 134 5.85 0.28 -2.37
N VAL A 135 5.16 1.41 -2.49
CA VAL A 135 5.40 2.42 -3.54
C VAL A 135 6.07 3.64 -2.90
N GLY A 136 7.21 4.08 -3.43
CA GLY A 136 7.93 5.25 -2.90
C GLY A 136 8.32 5.08 -1.43
N THR A 137 8.96 3.97 -1.07
CA THR A 137 9.33 3.66 0.31
C THR A 137 10.27 4.72 0.90
N PRO A 138 9.91 5.44 1.96
CA PRO A 138 10.75 6.49 2.52
C PRO A 138 11.84 5.89 3.43
N VAL A 139 13.03 5.66 2.87
CA VAL A 139 14.18 5.07 3.58
C VAL A 139 15.17 6.13 4.12
N VAL A 140 14.85 7.41 3.94
CA VAL A 140 15.56 8.53 4.56
C VAL A 140 14.59 9.39 5.36
N PRO A 141 15.07 10.16 6.36
CA PRO A 141 14.22 11.06 7.14
C PRO A 141 13.47 12.02 6.22
N VAL A 142 12.17 12.16 6.45
CA VAL A 142 11.38 13.22 5.83
C VAL A 142 11.55 14.46 6.67
N ALA A 143 12.21 15.49 6.14
CA ALA A 143 12.65 16.70 6.85
C ALA A 143 11.50 17.64 7.30
N ALA A 144 10.27 17.20 7.31
CA ALA A 144 9.11 18.05 7.47
C ALA A 144 8.46 18.00 8.85
N ASP A 145 8.94 17.16 9.75
CA ASP A 145 8.58 17.23 11.16
C ASP A 145 9.71 18.02 11.88
N THR A 146 9.51 19.32 12.03
CA THR A 146 10.52 20.26 12.55
C THR A 146 10.93 19.99 14.01
N GLU A 147 10.24 19.13 14.72
CA GLU A 147 10.58 18.78 16.08
C GLU A 147 11.30 17.42 16.24
N LEU A 148 11.08 16.47 15.34
CA LEU A 148 11.84 15.21 15.32
C LEU A 148 11.84 14.63 13.88
N PRO A 149 12.97 14.63 13.17
CA PRO A 149 13.09 13.95 11.89
C PRO A 149 12.85 12.46 12.10
N ARG A 150 11.66 11.97 11.72
CA ARG A 150 11.34 10.54 11.88
C ARG A 150 11.95 9.76 10.75
N THR A 151 12.84 8.86 11.11
CA THR A 151 13.30 7.79 10.26
C THR A 151 12.39 6.60 10.50
N TYR A 152 11.70 6.12 9.47
CA TYR A 152 10.98 4.86 9.56
C TYR A 152 11.97 3.72 9.65
N THR A 153 11.74 2.79 10.58
CA THR A 153 12.55 1.57 10.70
C THR A 153 11.84 0.43 9.97
N PHE A 154 12.62 -0.37 9.26
CA PHE A 154 12.11 -1.50 8.47
C PHE A 154 12.64 -2.84 8.96
N ASP A 155 13.19 -2.92 10.19
CA ASP A 155 13.78 -4.13 10.76
C ASP A 155 12.78 -5.30 10.79
N PHE A 156 11.50 -5.01 11.04
CA PHE A 156 10.42 -6.00 11.02
C PHE A 156 10.25 -6.72 9.67
N LEU A 157 10.78 -6.17 8.58
CA LEU A 157 10.74 -6.80 7.26
C LEU A 157 11.66 -8.02 7.17
N HIS A 158 12.67 -8.16 8.05
CA HIS A 158 13.54 -9.33 8.09
C HIS A 158 12.79 -10.59 8.53
N ASP A 159 11.70 -10.45 9.28
CA ASP A 159 10.83 -11.54 9.70
C ASP A 159 9.62 -11.74 8.77
N CYS A 160 9.50 -10.94 7.72
CA CYS A 160 8.37 -10.97 6.80
C CYS A 160 8.67 -11.88 5.59
N ALA A 161 8.22 -13.12 5.65
CA ALA A 161 8.37 -14.09 4.55
C ALA A 161 7.37 -13.92 3.40
N LYS A 162 6.45 -12.95 3.48
CA LYS A 162 5.45 -12.72 2.43
C LYS A 162 6.08 -12.17 1.15
N PRO A 163 5.54 -12.51 -0.05
CA PRO A 163 5.90 -11.84 -1.29
C PRO A 163 5.76 -10.32 -1.16
N LYS A 164 6.81 -9.60 -1.53
CA LYS A 164 6.84 -8.15 -1.42
C LYS A 164 7.46 -7.49 -2.64
N LEU A 165 6.75 -6.47 -3.15
CA LEU A 165 7.19 -5.60 -4.22
C LEU A 165 7.54 -4.22 -3.67
N PHE A 166 8.67 -3.70 -4.08
CA PHE A 166 9.05 -2.31 -3.88
C PHE A 166 9.10 -1.62 -5.25
N VAL A 167 8.39 -0.49 -5.40
CA VAL A 167 8.44 0.34 -6.62
C VAL A 167 8.88 1.73 -6.23
N SER A 168 9.92 2.24 -6.88
CA SER A 168 10.46 3.58 -6.60
C SER A 168 10.83 4.31 -7.88
N GLY A 169 10.80 5.63 -7.86
CA GLY A 169 11.35 6.46 -8.92
C GLY A 169 12.87 6.54 -8.80
N ALA A 170 13.58 6.54 -9.94
CA ALA A 170 15.04 6.69 -9.95
C ALA A 170 15.52 8.03 -9.36
N ARG A 171 14.63 9.04 -9.34
CA ARG A 171 14.88 10.39 -8.78
C ARG A 171 14.11 10.64 -7.47
N ASP A 172 13.67 9.57 -6.80
CA ASP A 172 12.96 9.68 -5.53
C ASP A 172 13.93 10.12 -4.42
N GLN A 173 13.70 11.33 -3.90
CA GLN A 173 14.53 11.92 -2.86
C GLN A 173 14.32 11.29 -1.47
N PHE A 174 13.16 10.67 -1.22
CA PHE A 174 12.81 10.01 0.05
C PHE A 174 13.20 8.54 0.06
N GLY A 175 13.35 7.96 -1.13
CA GLY A 175 13.81 6.59 -1.35
C GLY A 175 15.02 6.51 -2.26
N PRO A 176 16.19 7.15 -1.92
CA PRO A 176 17.37 7.11 -2.77
C PRO A 176 17.72 5.67 -3.17
N ARG A 177 17.90 5.44 -4.47
CA ARG A 177 18.07 4.13 -5.08
C ARG A 177 19.05 3.24 -4.32
N THR A 178 20.23 3.74 -4.00
CA THR A 178 21.28 2.97 -3.31
C THR A 178 20.86 2.48 -1.94
N LYS A 179 20.13 3.31 -1.17
CA LYS A 179 19.62 2.93 0.15
C LYS A 179 18.47 1.94 0.06
N LEU A 180 17.56 2.14 -0.90
CA LEU A 180 16.46 1.22 -1.10
C LEU A 180 16.94 -0.15 -1.61
N GLU A 181 17.90 -0.17 -2.54
CA GLU A 181 18.55 -1.41 -3.01
C GLU A 181 19.24 -2.15 -1.87
N ALA A 182 19.93 -1.43 -0.96
CA ALA A 182 20.56 -2.03 0.21
C ALA A 182 19.53 -2.65 1.15
N LEU A 183 18.44 -1.93 1.46
CA LEU A 183 17.34 -2.46 2.25
C LEU A 183 16.77 -3.72 1.59
N VAL A 184 16.32 -3.64 0.35
CA VAL A 184 15.65 -4.77 -0.32
C VAL A 184 16.57 -5.98 -0.43
N ARG A 185 17.88 -5.77 -0.69
CA ARG A 185 18.86 -6.86 -0.76
C ARG A 185 18.95 -7.64 0.56
N SER A 186 18.83 -6.99 1.70
CA SER A 186 18.93 -7.61 3.02
C SER A 186 17.68 -8.40 3.43
N LEU A 187 16.54 -8.20 2.77
CA LEU A 187 15.27 -8.84 3.16
C LEU A 187 15.20 -10.30 2.69
N PRO A 188 14.38 -11.14 3.35
CA PRO A 188 14.11 -12.50 2.89
C PRO A 188 13.29 -12.52 1.59
N GLU A 189 13.46 -13.59 0.81
CA GLU A 189 12.61 -13.89 -0.35
C GLU A 189 11.17 -14.30 0.08
N PRO A 190 10.15 -14.16 -0.79
CA PRO A 190 10.20 -13.53 -2.12
C PRO A 190 10.14 -12.00 -2.04
N LYS A 191 11.00 -11.35 -2.79
CA LYS A 191 11.06 -9.87 -2.88
C LYS A 191 11.38 -9.43 -4.30
N LYS A 192 10.90 -8.26 -4.70
CA LYS A 192 11.24 -7.63 -5.99
C LYS A 192 11.37 -6.12 -5.81
N LEU A 193 12.37 -5.52 -6.42
CA LEU A 193 12.52 -4.08 -6.55
C LEU A 193 12.38 -3.70 -8.02
N VAL A 194 11.52 -2.72 -8.29
CA VAL A 194 11.38 -2.08 -9.59
C VAL A 194 11.69 -0.60 -9.44
N VAL A 195 12.72 -0.12 -10.15
CA VAL A 195 13.08 1.29 -10.21
C VAL A 195 12.64 1.85 -11.56
N ILE A 196 11.77 2.86 -11.55
CA ILE A 196 11.25 3.49 -12.77
C ILE A 196 12.15 4.67 -13.12
N GLU A 197 12.84 4.54 -14.24
CA GLU A 197 13.77 5.56 -14.73
C GLU A 197 13.06 6.87 -15.05
N GLY A 198 13.66 7.98 -14.63
CA GLY A 198 13.12 9.32 -14.82
C GLY A 198 11.92 9.68 -13.91
N ALA A 199 11.41 8.76 -13.09
CA ALA A 199 10.35 9.06 -12.15
C ALA A 199 10.90 9.73 -10.88
N ASP A 200 10.14 10.69 -10.35
CA ASP A 200 10.30 11.26 -9.02
C ASP A 200 9.48 10.47 -7.97
N HIS A 201 9.40 11.00 -6.74
CA HIS A 201 8.61 10.40 -5.65
C HIS A 201 7.12 10.23 -6.00
N PHE A 202 6.55 11.16 -6.76
CA PHE A 202 5.12 11.18 -7.12
C PHE A 202 4.83 10.53 -8.48
N PHE A 203 5.86 9.95 -9.13
CA PHE A 203 5.77 9.32 -10.45
C PHE A 203 5.16 10.24 -11.50
N GLU A 204 5.53 11.54 -11.46
CA GLU A 204 5.02 12.53 -12.41
C GLU A 204 5.37 12.14 -13.85
N GLY A 205 4.33 12.05 -14.71
CA GLY A 205 4.47 11.58 -16.09
C GLY A 205 4.82 10.09 -16.25
N ARG A 206 4.87 9.29 -15.13
CA ARG A 206 5.25 7.87 -15.11
C ARG A 206 4.24 6.96 -14.38
N LEU A 207 3.01 7.44 -14.18
CA LEU A 207 1.96 6.68 -13.49
C LEU A 207 1.51 5.45 -14.27
N ARG A 208 1.71 5.43 -15.60
CA ARG A 208 1.46 4.25 -16.42
C ARG A 208 2.48 3.15 -16.11
N GLU A 209 3.75 3.49 -16.09
CA GLU A 209 4.85 2.58 -15.78
C GLU A 209 4.73 2.02 -14.35
N LEU A 210 4.28 2.84 -13.39
CA LEU A 210 3.93 2.37 -12.04
C LEU A 210 2.85 1.26 -12.09
N ARG A 211 1.77 1.50 -12.83
CA ARG A 211 0.71 0.50 -13.00
C ARG A 211 1.23 -0.79 -13.61
N GLU A 212 1.96 -0.70 -14.72
CA GLU A 212 2.53 -1.84 -15.44
C GLU A 212 3.47 -2.66 -14.54
N ALA A 213 4.28 -2.00 -13.70
CA ALA A 213 5.14 -2.68 -12.73
C ALA A 213 4.35 -3.49 -11.71
N ILE A 214 3.28 -2.91 -11.15
CA ILE A 214 2.39 -3.58 -10.19
C ILE A 214 1.64 -4.73 -10.88
N GLU A 215 1.04 -4.49 -12.04
CA GLU A 215 0.28 -5.49 -12.79
C GLU A 215 1.16 -6.70 -13.18
N THR A 216 2.39 -6.45 -13.62
CA THR A 216 3.36 -7.51 -13.94
C THR A 216 3.67 -8.37 -12.72
N TRP A 217 3.97 -7.73 -11.59
CA TRP A 217 4.31 -8.46 -10.38
C TRP A 217 3.12 -9.23 -9.78
N VAL A 218 1.91 -8.68 -9.82
CA VAL A 218 0.70 -9.38 -9.34
C VAL A 218 0.45 -10.66 -10.15
N LYS A 219 0.65 -10.63 -11.47
CA LYS A 219 0.56 -11.84 -12.32
C LYS A 219 1.56 -12.91 -11.89
N GLU A 220 2.80 -12.52 -11.58
CA GLU A 220 3.87 -13.43 -11.18
C GLU A 220 3.68 -14.00 -9.78
N ALA A 221 3.36 -13.15 -8.81
CA ALA A 221 3.44 -13.47 -7.38
C ALA A 221 2.10 -13.92 -6.77
N VAL A 222 0.96 -13.52 -7.37
CA VAL A 222 -0.37 -13.72 -6.78
C VAL A 222 -1.21 -14.70 -7.59
N SER A 223 -1.05 -14.70 -8.93
CA SER A 223 -1.84 -15.56 -9.82
C SER A 223 -1.22 -16.94 -10.07
N SER A 224 0.02 -17.18 -9.65
CA SER A 224 0.64 -18.50 -9.73
C SER A 224 0.25 -19.33 -8.51
N PRO A 225 -0.23 -20.59 -8.67
CA PRO A 225 -0.43 -21.46 -7.52
C PRO A 225 0.91 -21.63 -6.79
N PRO A 226 0.92 -21.72 -5.45
CA PRO A 226 2.14 -21.98 -4.71
C PRO A 226 2.77 -23.24 -5.29
N SER A 227 4.00 -23.12 -5.82
CA SER A 227 4.77 -24.30 -6.23
C SER A 227 4.86 -25.20 -5.02
N ALA A 228 4.26 -26.39 -5.12
CA ALA A 228 4.41 -27.42 -4.12
C ALA A 228 5.92 -27.71 -3.97
N ILE A 229 6.48 -27.22 -2.87
CA ILE A 229 7.82 -27.63 -2.46
C ILE A 229 7.63 -29.05 -1.93
N SER A 230 8.03 -30.00 -2.74
CA SER A 230 8.19 -31.41 -2.37
C SER A 230 9.40 -31.57 -1.46
#